data_15d49b9ba9335962b88ddd70d221e347
#
_entry.id   15d49b9ba9335962b88ddd70d221e347
#
_cell.length_a   1.000
_cell.length_b   1.000
_cell.length_c   1.000
_cell.angle_alpha   90.00
_cell.angle_beta   90.00
_cell.angle_gamma   90.00
#
_symmetry.space_group_name_H-M   'P 1'
#
loop_
_entity.id
_entity.type
_entity.pdbx_description
1 polymer ?
#
loop_
_entity_poly.entity_id
_entity_poly.type
_entity_poly.pdbx_seq_one_letter_code
_entity_poly.pdbx_strand_id
1 'polypeptide(L)'
;MGMGGSKSSGLQSDINVTPMVDIMLVLLIIFMVITPMLQAGVSVAIPKANNPDEDPNIIKDSAIVVAIPEGGMYYVKKDRIVEKEQLIARIKHDMGELKLSDPHVVYIKSGLNVPYGEVVKVVNWIHDAGVDQLGLVADKIKPAPGGK
;
A
#
# COMPACT_ATOMS: atom_id res chain seq x y z
N MET A 1 37.24 73.05 10.47
CA MET A 1 35.85 72.60 10.55
C MET A 1 35.73 71.28 9.76
N GLY A 2 35.86 70.19 10.46
CA GLY A 2 35.81 68.87 9.86
C GLY A 2 34.44 68.27 10.05
N MET A 3 33.75 67.97 8.95
CA MET A 3 32.52 67.20 8.98
C MET A 3 32.85 65.70 8.99
N GLY A 4 32.67 65.08 10.16
CA GLY A 4 32.79 63.64 10.31
C GLY A 4 31.66 62.93 9.63
N GLY A 5 31.95 62.26 8.54
CA GLY A 5 31.03 61.32 7.92
C GLY A 5 30.89 60.10 8.78
N SER A 6 29.72 59.96 9.39
CA SER A 6 29.32 58.74 10.06
C SER A 6 29.20 57.62 9.04
N LYS A 7 30.15 56.69 9.00
CA LYS A 7 30.00 55.42 8.32
C LYS A 7 29.03 54.57 9.16
N SER A 8 27.80 54.50 8.72
CA SER A 8 26.88 53.46 9.20
C SER A 8 27.44 52.10 8.78
N SER A 9 28.10 51.41 9.70
CA SER A 9 28.42 50.01 9.54
C SER A 9 27.10 49.20 9.57
N GLY A 10 26.50 49.09 8.40
CA GLY A 10 25.43 48.15 8.23
C GLY A 10 25.97 46.75 8.54
N LEU A 11 25.46 46.16 9.60
CA LEU A 11 25.70 44.75 9.91
C LEU A 11 25.08 43.95 8.75
N GLN A 12 25.89 43.65 7.72
CA GLN A 12 25.51 42.66 6.73
C GLN A 12 25.66 41.30 7.40
N SER A 13 24.54 40.78 7.87
CA SER A 13 24.44 39.41 8.31
C SER A 13 24.30 38.54 7.08
N ASP A 14 25.41 38.11 6.51
CA ASP A 14 25.44 37.11 5.46
C ASP A 14 25.01 35.77 6.07
N ILE A 15 23.77 35.37 5.83
CA ILE A 15 23.27 34.06 6.23
C ILE A 15 23.92 33.04 5.29
N ASN A 16 24.77 32.20 5.84
CA ASN A 16 25.35 31.09 5.09
C ASN A 16 24.25 30.03 4.89
N VAL A 17 23.73 29.92 3.65
CA VAL A 17 22.66 28.99 3.27
C VAL A 17 23.16 27.57 2.97
N THR A 18 24.46 27.34 2.97
CA THR A 18 25.07 26.04 2.65
C THR A 18 24.58 24.92 3.56
N PRO A 19 24.51 25.07 4.90
CA PRO A 19 23.94 24.00 5.75
C PRO A 19 22.45 23.72 5.48
N MET A 20 21.71 24.76 5.12
CA MET A 20 20.27 24.62 4.80
C MET A 20 20.05 23.87 3.50
N VAL A 21 20.85 24.18 2.47
CA VAL A 21 20.80 23.51 1.17
C VAL A 21 21.20 22.03 1.30
N ASP A 22 22.18 21.70 2.12
CA ASP A 22 22.61 20.34 2.36
C ASP A 22 21.49 19.48 2.99
N ILE A 23 20.82 20.01 4.01
CA ILE A 23 19.65 19.34 4.62
C ILE A 23 18.55 19.15 3.59
N MET A 24 18.26 20.16 2.77
CA MET A 24 17.23 20.06 1.72
C MET A 24 17.57 19.00 0.67
N LEU A 25 18.83 18.91 0.24
CA LEU A 25 19.29 17.89 -0.70
C LEU A 25 19.20 16.50 -0.11
N VAL A 26 19.58 16.30 1.15
CA VAL A 26 19.48 15.01 1.83
C VAL A 26 18.02 14.57 1.95
N LEU A 27 17.12 15.46 2.36
CA LEU A 27 15.69 15.17 2.42
C LEU A 27 15.12 14.85 1.05
N LEU A 28 15.53 15.57 0.00
CA LEU A 28 15.09 15.32 -1.36
C LEU A 28 15.49 13.91 -1.83
N ILE A 29 16.73 13.51 -1.57
CA ILE A 29 17.21 12.16 -1.92
C ILE A 29 16.45 11.09 -1.13
N ILE A 30 16.22 11.30 0.16
CA ILE A 30 15.47 10.37 1.01
C ILE A 30 14.05 10.20 0.45
N PHE A 31 13.34 11.29 0.13
CA PHE A 31 12.02 11.20 -0.46
C PHE A 31 12.02 10.52 -1.84
N MET A 32 13.03 10.81 -2.66
CA MET A 32 13.17 10.19 -3.97
C MET A 32 13.35 8.65 -3.89
N VAL A 33 14.06 8.18 -2.87
CA VAL A 33 14.30 6.74 -2.66
C VAL A 33 13.11 6.05 -1.99
N ILE A 34 12.44 6.72 -1.03
CA ILE A 34 11.33 6.12 -0.27
C ILE A 34 10.04 6.07 -1.07
N THR A 35 9.75 7.07 -1.91
CA THR A 35 8.50 7.15 -2.67
C THR A 35 8.24 5.93 -3.59
N PRO A 36 9.23 5.40 -4.34
CA PRO A 36 9.00 4.19 -5.13
C PRO A 36 8.71 2.95 -4.28
N MET A 37 9.31 2.86 -3.09
CA MET A 37 9.09 1.72 -2.18
C MET A 37 7.67 1.71 -1.59
N LEU A 38 7.08 2.90 -1.38
CA LEU A 38 5.70 3.00 -0.92
C LEU A 38 4.67 2.65 -2.01
N GLN A 39 5.06 2.78 -3.27
CA GLN A 39 4.21 2.47 -4.42
C GLN A 39 4.34 1.04 -4.93
N ALA A 40 5.29 0.26 -4.41
CA ALA A 40 5.49 -1.14 -4.78
C ALA A 40 4.39 -2.05 -4.21
N GLY A 41 3.15 -1.76 -4.54
CA GLY A 41 2.05 -2.69 -4.41
C GLY A 41 2.09 -3.70 -5.55
N VAL A 42 1.73 -4.93 -5.28
CA VAL A 42 1.56 -5.93 -6.34
C VAL A 42 0.35 -5.55 -7.18
N SER A 43 0.59 -5.25 -8.46
CA SER A 43 -0.50 -5.01 -9.40
C SER A 43 -1.04 -6.37 -9.88
N VAL A 44 -2.26 -6.67 -9.50
CA VAL A 44 -2.98 -7.87 -9.95
C VAL A 44 -4.17 -7.43 -10.78
N ALA A 45 -4.25 -7.90 -12.02
CA ALA A 45 -5.43 -7.70 -12.85
C ALA A 45 -6.59 -8.54 -12.25
N ILE A 46 -7.59 -7.87 -11.74
CA ILE A 46 -8.73 -8.52 -11.08
C ILE A 46 -9.86 -8.83 -12.06
N PRO A 47 -10.59 -9.95 -11.85
CA PRO A 47 -11.76 -10.25 -12.64
C PRO A 47 -12.84 -9.18 -12.47
N LYS A 48 -13.60 -8.95 -13.53
CA LYS A 48 -14.71 -7.99 -13.52
C LYS A 48 -16.00 -8.71 -13.15
N ALA A 49 -16.80 -8.07 -12.34
CA ALA A 49 -18.12 -8.54 -11.96
C ALA A 49 -19.21 -7.54 -12.37
N ASN A 50 -20.42 -8.06 -12.67
CA ASN A 50 -21.54 -7.22 -13.09
C ASN A 50 -22.05 -6.30 -11.99
N ASN A 51 -22.01 -6.76 -10.75
CA ASN A 51 -22.53 -6.02 -9.61
C ASN A 51 -21.70 -6.33 -8.35
N PRO A 52 -20.46 -5.85 -8.26
CA PRO A 52 -19.69 -6.01 -7.03
C PRO A 52 -20.25 -5.10 -5.95
N ASP A 53 -20.41 -5.63 -4.76
CA ASP A 53 -20.69 -4.82 -3.59
C ASP A 53 -19.50 -3.94 -3.27
N GLU A 54 -19.74 -2.65 -3.07
CA GLU A 54 -18.69 -1.71 -2.70
C GLU A 54 -18.46 -1.78 -1.19
N ASP A 55 -17.38 -2.44 -0.77
CA ASP A 55 -16.99 -2.45 0.63
C ASP A 55 -15.95 -1.34 0.88
N PRO A 56 -16.32 -0.26 1.60
CA PRO A 56 -15.39 0.83 1.89
C PRO A 56 -14.24 0.41 2.81
N ASN A 57 -14.34 -0.75 3.46
CA ASN A 57 -13.30 -1.22 4.37
C ASN A 57 -12.05 -1.71 3.64
N ILE A 58 -12.16 -2.12 2.39
CA ILE A 58 -11.00 -2.57 1.59
C ILE A 58 -9.97 -1.46 1.35
N ILE A 59 -10.40 -0.20 1.40
CA ILE A 59 -9.54 0.98 1.15
C ILE A 59 -8.79 1.38 2.42
N LYS A 60 -9.19 0.88 3.59
CA LYS A 60 -8.53 1.20 4.85
C LYS A 60 -7.13 0.60 4.90
N ASP A 61 -6.18 1.32 5.48
CA ASP A 61 -4.81 0.84 5.71
C ASP A 61 -4.76 -0.41 6.61
N SER A 62 -5.80 -0.60 7.44
CA SER A 62 -5.98 -1.77 8.28
C SER A 62 -6.46 -3.01 7.52
N ALA A 63 -6.93 -2.88 6.28
CA ALA A 63 -7.40 -4.01 5.49
C ALA A 63 -6.29 -5.03 5.20
N ILE A 64 -6.56 -6.29 5.50
CA ILE A 64 -5.65 -7.39 5.16
C ILE A 64 -6.02 -7.89 3.78
N VAL A 65 -5.16 -7.62 2.80
CA VAL A 65 -5.37 -8.05 1.41
C VAL A 65 -4.34 -9.10 1.04
N VAL A 66 -4.82 -10.27 0.65
CA VAL A 66 -4.01 -11.36 0.09
C VAL A 66 -4.12 -11.31 -1.43
N ALA A 67 -3.01 -11.04 -2.09
CA ALA A 67 -2.95 -11.00 -3.55
C ALA A 67 -2.37 -12.30 -4.12
N ILE A 68 -3.04 -12.84 -5.12
CA ILE A 68 -2.64 -14.04 -5.85
C ILE A 68 -2.40 -13.64 -7.30
N PRO A 69 -1.20 -13.17 -7.66
CA PRO A 69 -0.85 -12.91 -9.04
C PRO A 69 -0.63 -14.22 -9.80
N GLU A 70 -0.55 -14.13 -11.11
CA GLU A 70 -0.19 -15.25 -11.95
C GLU A 70 1.24 -15.71 -11.64
N GLY A 71 1.47 -17.01 -11.47
CA GLY A 71 2.81 -17.57 -11.24
C GLY A 71 3.06 -18.25 -9.89
N GLY A 72 2.02 -18.49 -9.07
CA GLY A 72 2.11 -19.33 -7.87
C GLY A 72 2.83 -18.68 -6.68
N MET A 73 2.89 -17.37 -6.66
CA MET A 73 3.40 -16.58 -5.53
C MET A 73 2.24 -15.88 -4.83
N TYR A 74 2.34 -15.75 -3.52
CA TYR A 74 1.31 -15.07 -2.72
C TYR A 74 1.88 -13.81 -2.08
N TYR A 75 1.05 -12.81 -1.91
CA TYR A 75 1.44 -11.57 -1.25
C TYR A 75 0.40 -11.19 -0.20
N VAL A 76 0.86 -10.84 1.00
CA VAL A 76 0.02 -10.23 2.04
C VAL A 76 0.46 -8.79 2.18
N LYS A 77 -0.43 -7.86 1.87
CA LYS A 77 -0.09 -6.44 1.74
C LYS A 77 1.07 -6.24 0.74
N LYS A 78 2.30 -6.11 1.20
CA LYS A 78 3.50 -5.92 0.38
C LYS A 78 4.53 -7.04 0.53
N ASP A 79 4.29 -7.96 1.45
CA ASP A 79 5.22 -9.03 1.75
C ASP A 79 4.96 -10.24 0.88
N ARG A 80 6.01 -10.73 0.23
CA ARG A 80 5.97 -11.95 -0.56
C ARG A 80 5.97 -13.16 0.35
N ILE A 81 5.06 -14.08 0.09
CA ILE A 81 4.90 -15.31 0.85
C ILE A 81 4.98 -16.50 -0.09
N VAL A 82 5.77 -17.49 0.27
CA VAL A 82 5.98 -18.70 -0.55
C VAL A 82 5.31 -19.92 0.07
N GLU A 83 5.22 -19.97 1.39
CA GLU A 83 4.75 -21.13 2.15
C GLU A 83 3.46 -20.86 2.92
N LYS A 84 2.65 -21.93 3.07
CA LYS A 84 1.39 -21.91 3.82
C LYS A 84 1.58 -21.39 5.24
N GLU A 85 2.60 -21.88 5.94
CA GLU A 85 2.88 -21.55 7.33
C GLU A 85 3.20 -20.07 7.53
N GLN A 86 3.92 -19.49 6.58
CA GLN A 86 4.24 -18.05 6.56
C GLN A 86 2.98 -17.21 6.34
N LEU A 87 2.08 -17.65 5.43
CA LEU A 87 0.81 -16.99 5.20
C LEU A 87 -0.06 -16.96 6.45
N ILE A 88 -0.21 -18.12 7.09
CA ILE A 88 -1.00 -18.27 8.31
C ILE A 88 -0.42 -17.42 9.46
N ALA A 89 0.89 -17.47 9.66
CA ALA A 89 1.57 -16.69 10.69
C ALA A 89 1.40 -15.18 10.46
N ARG A 90 1.53 -14.73 9.20
CA ARG A 90 1.37 -13.33 8.84
C ARG A 90 -0.06 -12.83 9.05
N ILE A 91 -1.05 -13.60 8.61
CA ILE A 91 -2.46 -13.23 8.79
C ILE A 91 -2.80 -13.17 10.29
N LYS A 92 -2.38 -14.15 11.09
CA LYS A 92 -2.58 -14.13 12.54
C LYS A 92 -1.95 -12.92 13.21
N HIS A 93 -0.75 -12.55 12.80
CA HIS A 93 -0.07 -11.36 13.30
C HIS A 93 -0.87 -10.10 12.96
N ASP A 94 -1.22 -9.92 11.68
CA ASP A 94 -1.94 -8.74 11.21
C ASP A 94 -3.35 -8.65 11.81
N MET A 95 -4.03 -9.79 12.00
CA MET A 95 -5.32 -9.84 12.71
C MET A 95 -5.19 -9.46 14.19
N GLY A 96 -4.08 -9.81 14.83
CA GLY A 96 -3.80 -9.43 16.23
C GLY A 96 -3.52 -7.93 16.41
N GLU A 97 -3.07 -7.24 15.38
CA GLU A 97 -2.83 -5.80 15.39
C GLU A 97 -4.11 -4.98 15.13
N LEU A 98 -5.18 -5.61 14.61
CA LEU A 98 -6.45 -4.92 14.36
C LEU A 98 -7.12 -4.48 15.66
N LYS A 99 -7.67 -3.29 15.65
CA LYS A 99 -8.50 -2.79 16.76
C LYS A 99 -9.86 -3.51 16.75
N LEU A 100 -10.49 -3.60 17.91
CA LEU A 100 -11.85 -4.16 18.04
C LEU A 100 -12.89 -3.47 17.14
N SER A 101 -12.63 -2.24 16.74
CA SER A 101 -13.49 -1.45 15.83
C SER A 101 -13.24 -1.73 14.35
N ASP A 102 -12.12 -2.41 14.01
CA ASP A 102 -11.76 -2.69 12.63
C ASP A 102 -12.44 -3.99 12.15
N PRO A 103 -12.86 -4.04 10.89
CA PRO A 103 -13.47 -5.24 10.34
C PRO A 103 -12.42 -6.37 10.26
N HIS A 104 -12.76 -7.51 10.84
CA HIS A 104 -11.92 -8.72 10.82
C HIS A 104 -12.17 -9.52 9.53
N VAL A 105 -12.03 -8.85 8.39
CA VAL A 105 -12.22 -9.42 7.06
C VAL A 105 -10.90 -9.48 6.33
N VAL A 106 -10.60 -10.63 5.72
CA VAL A 106 -9.46 -10.79 4.83
C VAL A 106 -9.95 -10.74 3.38
N TYR A 107 -9.40 -9.83 2.59
CA TYR A 107 -9.75 -9.66 1.20
C TYR A 107 -8.79 -10.45 0.31
N ILE A 108 -9.32 -11.20 -0.64
CA ILE A 108 -8.55 -11.96 -1.61
C ILE A 108 -8.65 -11.28 -2.97
N LYS A 109 -7.52 -10.91 -3.53
CA LYS A 109 -7.36 -10.33 -4.85
C LYS A 109 -6.63 -11.31 -5.75
N SER A 110 -7.35 -11.95 -6.67
CA SER A 110 -6.80 -12.94 -7.60
C SER A 110 -6.63 -12.38 -9.00
N GLY A 111 -5.59 -12.79 -9.71
CA GLY A 111 -5.41 -12.52 -11.12
C GLY A 111 -6.43 -13.25 -12.00
N LEU A 112 -6.64 -12.75 -13.23
CA LEU A 112 -7.62 -13.30 -14.18
C LEU A 112 -7.31 -14.73 -14.61
N ASN A 113 -6.03 -15.05 -14.77
CA ASN A 113 -5.58 -16.35 -15.27
C ASN A 113 -5.13 -17.30 -14.15
N VAL A 114 -5.41 -16.95 -12.89
CA VAL A 114 -5.12 -17.82 -11.75
C VAL A 114 -6.11 -18.97 -11.72
N PRO A 115 -5.65 -20.24 -11.70
CA PRO A 115 -6.55 -21.38 -11.59
C PRO A 115 -7.41 -21.30 -10.34
N TYR A 116 -8.68 -21.64 -10.47
CA TYR A 116 -9.63 -21.64 -9.35
C TYR A 116 -9.13 -22.47 -8.15
N GLY A 117 -8.47 -23.60 -8.42
CA GLY A 117 -7.87 -24.44 -7.37
C GLY A 117 -6.84 -23.72 -6.50
N GLU A 118 -6.08 -22.78 -7.05
CA GLU A 118 -5.11 -21.97 -6.28
C GLU A 118 -5.83 -20.99 -5.36
N VAL A 119 -6.91 -20.38 -5.83
CA VAL A 119 -7.73 -19.49 -5.00
C VAL A 119 -8.35 -20.26 -3.84
N VAL A 120 -8.91 -21.45 -4.10
CA VAL A 120 -9.50 -22.31 -3.08
C VAL A 120 -8.46 -22.76 -2.03
N LYS A 121 -7.24 -23.08 -2.45
CA LYS A 121 -6.15 -23.38 -1.51
C LYS A 121 -5.89 -22.22 -0.54
N VAL A 122 -5.79 -21.00 -1.08
CA VAL A 122 -5.56 -19.82 -0.24
C VAL A 122 -6.74 -19.56 0.69
N VAL A 123 -7.97 -19.72 0.23
CA VAL A 123 -9.16 -19.62 1.07
C VAL A 123 -9.09 -20.60 2.25
N ASN A 124 -8.75 -21.86 1.98
CA ASN A 124 -8.60 -22.87 3.04
C ASN A 124 -7.47 -22.51 4.02
N TRP A 125 -6.35 -21.99 3.54
CA TRP A 125 -5.25 -21.55 4.41
C TRP A 125 -5.62 -20.38 5.31
N ILE A 126 -6.42 -19.43 4.77
CA ILE A 126 -6.93 -18.30 5.54
C ILE A 126 -7.93 -18.80 6.60
N HIS A 127 -8.77 -19.75 6.24
CA HIS A 127 -9.70 -20.37 7.19
C HIS A 127 -8.96 -21.16 8.29
N ASP A 128 -7.88 -21.88 7.95
CA ASP A 128 -6.99 -22.53 8.91
C ASP A 128 -6.29 -21.52 9.86
N ALA A 129 -6.15 -20.27 9.42
CA ALA A 129 -5.66 -19.18 10.27
C ALA A 129 -6.69 -18.68 11.30
N GLY A 130 -7.95 -19.14 11.19
CA GLY A 130 -9.04 -18.76 12.09
C GLY A 130 -9.83 -17.53 11.62
N VAL A 131 -9.81 -17.24 10.32
CA VAL A 131 -10.58 -16.14 9.73
C VAL A 131 -11.88 -16.69 9.14
N ASP A 132 -13.01 -16.23 9.65
CA ASP A 132 -14.33 -16.69 9.21
C ASP A 132 -14.93 -15.79 8.12
N GLN A 133 -14.46 -14.55 8.01
CA GLN A 133 -14.99 -13.59 7.04
C GLN A 133 -13.97 -13.30 5.93
N LEU A 134 -14.36 -13.63 4.71
CA LEU A 134 -13.55 -13.44 3.50
C LEU A 134 -14.27 -12.56 2.49
N GLY A 135 -13.56 -11.61 1.91
CA GLY A 135 -14.02 -10.81 0.78
C GLY A 135 -13.27 -11.15 -0.49
N LEU A 136 -13.96 -11.43 -1.57
CA LEU A 136 -13.34 -11.55 -2.90
C LEU A 136 -13.38 -10.21 -3.61
N VAL A 137 -12.24 -9.75 -4.07
CA VAL A 137 -12.11 -8.46 -4.77
C VAL A 137 -12.34 -8.66 -6.26
N ALA A 138 -13.30 -7.92 -6.82
CA ALA A 138 -13.58 -7.90 -8.24
C ALA A 138 -13.76 -6.45 -8.74
N ASP A 139 -13.37 -6.18 -9.97
CA ASP A 139 -13.62 -4.89 -10.62
C ASP A 139 -15.05 -4.82 -11.19
N LYS A 140 -15.62 -3.63 -11.14
CA LYS A 140 -16.91 -3.35 -11.77
C LYS A 140 -16.77 -3.35 -13.30
N ILE A 141 -17.63 -4.10 -13.98
CA ILE A 141 -17.73 -4.03 -15.43
C ILE A 141 -18.28 -2.65 -15.79
N LYS A 142 -17.44 -1.83 -16.43
CA LYS A 142 -17.94 -0.58 -17.02
C LYS A 142 -18.83 -0.94 -18.22
N PRO A 143 -20.06 -0.45 -18.28
CA PRO A 143 -20.87 -0.62 -19.48
C PRO A 143 -20.13 0.02 -20.66
N ALA A 144 -20.07 -0.68 -21.78
CA ALA A 144 -19.43 -0.17 -22.99
C ALA A 144 -20.09 1.18 -23.36
N PRO A 145 -19.33 2.23 -23.67
CA PRO A 145 -19.90 3.49 -24.10
C PRO A 145 -20.59 3.27 -25.46
N GLY A 146 -21.92 3.31 -25.46
CA GLY A 146 -22.72 3.45 -26.67
C GLY A 146 -22.91 2.18 -27.49
N GLY A 147 -23.56 1.19 -26.94
CA GLY A 147 -24.33 0.23 -27.71
C GLY A 147 -25.79 0.69 -27.79
N LYS A 148 -26.17 1.24 -28.91
CA LYS A 148 -27.57 1.32 -29.21
C LYS A 148 -28.10 -0.07 -29.54
#